data_6e647c76683043bef9d8848d15036e96
#
_entry.id   6e647c76683043bef9d8848d15036e96
#
_cell.length_a   1.000
_cell.length_b   1.000
_cell.length_c   1.000
_cell.angle_alpha   90.00
_cell.angle_beta   90.00
_cell.angle_gamma   90.00
#
_symmetry.space_group_name_H-M   'P 1'
#
loop_
_entity.id
_entity.type
_entity.pdbx_description
1 polymer ?
#
loop_
_entity_poly.entity_id
_entity_poly.type
_entity_poly.pdbx_seq_one_letter_code
_entity_poly.pdbx_strand_id
1 'polypeptide(L)'
;PSPTTGALFGLWGSAPNDVWAVGVSGLMLHYDGGGWQQVSAVTRRNLFGIWGRTAADIYAVGNTGAVLHYDGQQWRELANSGTGQNLRGVWDDGAGGAALAGWDGTVLRGSAATGWRTDITSPVLMSVWGPGDGTLYAVGGGGAVFERSGAQGWTLADAPPAQPLYGVHGASPTQVYAVGDTGAILRYDGSRWTPEASGVNVLLRSVWAADPSHVFIVGERGVILRSAGNGTWSAQASGTNAFLRHVWGLSPTDVYAVGDSGLVLRYNGTTWSGMPTPTRQLLRGIWGTGARDIFAVGDSATILRYDGVRWYAMPSPVNKALRSVWGTGPTDVYALGEDGVIIRFDGTSWQALPSPTTRYLIALWGEPGQGRLFGVGLLTTILRGERR
;
A
#
# COMPACT_ATOMS: atom_id res chain seq x y z
N PRO A 1 -43.34 10.28 19.83
CA PRO A 1 -42.19 9.80 20.62
C PRO A 1 -41.44 8.71 19.86
N SER A 2 -40.12 8.62 20.01
CA SER A 2 -39.33 7.52 19.46
C SER A 2 -39.63 6.23 20.26
N PRO A 3 -39.84 5.06 19.64
CA PRO A 3 -40.06 3.78 20.30
C PRO A 3 -38.77 3.17 20.90
N THR A 4 -37.67 3.89 20.90
CA THR A 4 -36.35 3.39 21.34
C THR A 4 -35.60 4.41 22.18
N THR A 5 -34.73 3.92 23.06
CA THR A 5 -33.68 4.68 23.76
C THR A 5 -32.30 4.48 23.14
N GLY A 6 -32.18 3.61 22.10
CA GLY A 6 -30.92 3.36 21.37
C GLY A 6 -30.48 4.57 20.57
N ALA A 7 -29.14 4.76 20.45
CA ALA A 7 -28.57 5.85 19.67
C ALA A 7 -28.83 5.67 18.16
N LEU A 8 -29.32 6.73 17.54
CA LEU A 8 -29.53 6.83 16.09
C LEU A 8 -28.43 7.68 15.47
N PHE A 9 -27.92 7.30 14.31
CA PHE A 9 -26.78 7.92 13.66
C PHE A 9 -27.09 8.47 12.27
N GLY A 10 -28.05 7.86 11.56
CA GLY A 10 -28.43 8.27 10.21
C GLY A 10 -29.94 8.43 10.08
N LEU A 11 -30.35 9.40 9.24
CA LEU A 11 -31.75 9.71 8.93
C LEU A 11 -31.86 10.00 7.44
N TRP A 12 -32.90 9.44 6.80
CA TRP A 12 -33.24 9.73 5.41
C TRP A 12 -34.75 9.54 5.20
N GLY A 13 -35.33 10.28 4.26
CA GLY A 13 -36.74 10.12 3.91
C GLY A 13 -37.02 10.43 2.46
N SER A 14 -37.91 9.66 1.84
CA SER A 14 -38.43 9.88 0.51
C SER A 14 -39.54 10.95 0.48
N ALA A 15 -40.24 11.11 1.60
CA ALA A 15 -41.35 12.04 1.79
C ALA A 15 -41.49 12.40 3.28
N PRO A 16 -42.27 13.49 3.63
CA PRO A 16 -42.52 13.86 5.02
C PRO A 16 -43.19 12.74 5.87
N ASN A 17 -43.86 11.80 5.24
CA ASN A 17 -44.55 10.64 5.85
C ASN A 17 -43.84 9.31 5.52
N ASP A 18 -42.62 9.33 5.03
CA ASP A 18 -41.81 8.14 4.78
C ASP A 18 -40.34 8.44 5.12
N VAL A 19 -40.00 8.23 6.40
CA VAL A 19 -38.67 8.56 6.95
C VAL A 19 -38.08 7.36 7.69
N TRP A 20 -36.83 7.08 7.42
CA TRP A 20 -36.06 5.99 8.00
C TRP A 20 -34.93 6.52 8.89
N ALA A 21 -34.73 5.88 10.03
CA ALA A 21 -33.59 6.15 10.92
C ALA A 21 -32.84 4.87 11.25
N VAL A 22 -31.51 4.95 11.35
CA VAL A 22 -30.61 3.81 11.63
C VAL A 22 -29.66 4.13 12.77
N GLY A 23 -29.22 3.08 13.51
CA GLY A 23 -28.43 3.30 14.71
C GLY A 23 -27.65 2.08 15.23
N VAL A 24 -27.47 2.06 16.54
CA VAL A 24 -26.72 1.03 17.27
C VAL A 24 -27.32 -0.36 17.09
N SER A 25 -26.42 -1.38 17.05
CA SER A 25 -26.80 -2.80 17.04
C SER A 25 -27.85 -3.18 15.97
N GLY A 26 -27.79 -2.52 14.81
CA GLY A 26 -28.72 -2.74 13.70
C GLY A 26 -30.10 -2.12 13.93
N LEU A 27 -30.22 -1.19 14.87
CA LEU A 27 -31.50 -0.48 15.13
C LEU A 27 -31.95 0.24 13.87
N MET A 28 -33.18 0.00 13.47
CA MET A 28 -33.84 0.65 12.34
C MET A 28 -35.26 1.07 12.76
N LEU A 29 -35.62 2.31 12.44
CA LEU A 29 -36.96 2.85 12.63
C LEU A 29 -37.51 3.34 11.31
N HIS A 30 -38.81 3.18 11.11
CA HIS A 30 -39.57 3.72 9.98
C HIS A 30 -40.71 4.60 10.50
N TYR A 31 -40.85 5.79 9.94
CA TYR A 31 -41.99 6.68 10.15
C TYR A 31 -42.89 6.67 8.91
N ASP A 32 -44.13 6.26 9.06
CA ASP A 32 -45.14 6.08 8.01
C ASP A 32 -46.16 7.25 7.92
N GLY A 33 -45.90 8.33 8.64
CA GLY A 33 -46.83 9.47 8.79
C GLY A 33 -47.73 9.36 10.02
N GLY A 34 -47.94 8.16 10.58
CA GLY A 34 -48.71 7.93 11.80
C GLY A 34 -47.87 7.84 13.05
N GLY A 35 -46.63 7.35 12.93
CA GLY A 35 -45.71 7.19 14.05
C GLY A 35 -44.43 6.45 13.67
N TRP A 36 -43.45 6.50 14.59
CA TRP A 36 -42.23 5.72 14.43
C TRP A 36 -42.48 4.26 14.85
N GLN A 37 -42.11 3.34 13.98
CA GLN A 37 -42.14 1.91 14.20
C GLN A 37 -40.73 1.31 14.12
N GLN A 38 -40.42 0.40 15.05
CA GLN A 38 -39.16 -0.32 14.97
C GLN A 38 -39.28 -1.47 13.97
N VAL A 39 -38.33 -1.50 13.01
CA VAL A 39 -38.23 -2.55 12.02
C VAL A 39 -37.32 -3.67 12.52
N SER A 40 -37.66 -4.92 12.18
CA SER A 40 -36.84 -6.08 12.55
C SER A 40 -35.42 -5.94 12.05
N ALA A 41 -34.44 -6.05 12.94
CA ALA A 41 -33.04 -5.95 12.60
C ALA A 41 -32.60 -7.13 11.72
N VAL A 42 -31.94 -6.83 10.58
CA VAL A 42 -31.34 -7.82 9.69
C VAL A 42 -29.82 -7.97 9.94
N THR A 43 -29.28 -7.14 10.82
CA THR A 43 -27.88 -7.18 11.27
C THR A 43 -27.79 -6.80 12.76
N ARG A 44 -26.68 -7.16 13.42
CA ARG A 44 -26.34 -6.68 14.78
C ARG A 44 -25.23 -5.62 14.76
N ARG A 45 -24.80 -5.19 13.57
CA ARG A 45 -23.77 -4.18 13.40
C ARG A 45 -24.36 -2.79 13.57
N ASN A 46 -23.57 -1.83 14.07
CA ASN A 46 -24.00 -0.43 14.09
C ASN A 46 -24.12 0.09 12.66
N LEU A 47 -25.22 0.78 12.38
CA LEU A 47 -25.50 1.42 11.11
C LEU A 47 -25.31 2.93 11.27
N PHE A 48 -24.47 3.54 10.43
CA PHE A 48 -24.07 4.95 10.57
C PHE A 48 -24.68 5.86 9.53
N GLY A 49 -24.86 5.38 8.31
CA GLY A 49 -25.42 6.15 7.19
C GLY A 49 -26.60 5.43 6.57
N ILE A 50 -27.55 6.21 6.07
CA ILE A 50 -28.68 5.74 5.28
C ILE A 50 -28.99 6.75 4.19
N TRP A 51 -29.31 6.24 3.00
CA TRP A 51 -29.74 7.04 1.86
C TRP A 51 -30.55 6.17 0.89
N GLY A 52 -31.50 6.78 0.21
CA GLY A 52 -32.29 6.09 -0.80
C GLY A 52 -32.50 6.95 -2.04
N ARG A 53 -32.58 6.31 -3.17
CA ARG A 53 -32.95 6.95 -4.42
C ARG A 53 -34.46 7.13 -4.53
N THR A 54 -35.17 6.15 -4.05
CA THR A 54 -36.63 6.11 -3.98
C THR A 54 -37.07 5.43 -2.68
N ALA A 55 -38.35 5.48 -2.36
CA ALA A 55 -38.93 4.73 -1.24
C ALA A 55 -38.72 3.20 -1.32
N ALA A 56 -38.37 2.67 -2.50
CA ALA A 56 -38.16 1.25 -2.77
C ALA A 56 -36.70 0.89 -3.12
N ASP A 57 -35.76 1.84 -2.96
CA ASP A 57 -34.33 1.60 -3.23
C ASP A 57 -33.50 2.42 -2.22
N ILE A 58 -33.25 1.81 -1.06
CA ILE A 58 -32.62 2.46 0.10
C ILE A 58 -31.42 1.62 0.55
N TYR A 59 -30.30 2.28 0.83
CA TYR A 59 -29.09 1.65 1.38
C TYR A 59 -28.82 2.16 2.79
N ALA A 60 -28.39 1.24 3.67
CA ALA A 60 -27.86 1.58 4.99
C ALA A 60 -26.46 0.95 5.15
N VAL A 61 -25.54 1.69 5.75
CA VAL A 61 -24.12 1.29 5.86
C VAL A 61 -23.61 1.40 7.29
N GLY A 62 -22.62 0.55 7.63
CA GLY A 62 -22.19 0.46 9.02
C GLY A 62 -20.84 -0.17 9.28
N ASN A 63 -20.68 -0.70 10.50
CA ASN A 63 -19.45 -1.33 10.97
C ASN A 63 -19.01 -2.50 10.08
N THR A 64 -17.68 -2.68 9.98
CA THR A 64 -17.06 -3.81 9.30
C THR A 64 -17.61 -4.07 7.89
N GLY A 65 -17.81 -2.99 7.13
CA GLY A 65 -18.28 -3.05 5.76
C GLY A 65 -19.75 -3.48 5.61
N ALA A 66 -20.58 -3.37 6.65
CA ALA A 66 -22.00 -3.68 6.53
C ALA A 66 -22.65 -2.79 5.48
N VAL A 67 -23.35 -3.40 4.52
CA VAL A 67 -24.21 -2.75 3.54
C VAL A 67 -25.54 -3.48 3.52
N LEU A 68 -26.60 -2.75 3.80
CA LEU A 68 -27.97 -3.23 3.74
C LEU A 68 -28.69 -2.55 2.58
N HIS A 69 -29.59 -3.26 1.95
CA HIS A 69 -30.45 -2.75 0.88
C HIS A 69 -31.91 -3.06 1.15
N TYR A 70 -32.76 -2.07 0.94
CA TYR A 70 -34.22 -2.19 0.93
C TYR A 70 -34.74 -2.13 -0.50
N ASP A 71 -35.48 -3.18 -0.88
CA ASP A 71 -36.01 -3.36 -2.25
C ASP A 71 -37.47 -2.91 -2.42
N GLY A 72 -38.00 -2.16 -1.43
CA GLY A 72 -39.39 -1.75 -1.36
C GLY A 72 -40.30 -2.74 -0.60
N GLN A 73 -39.76 -3.93 -0.30
CA GLN A 73 -40.52 -4.97 0.45
C GLN A 73 -39.79 -5.39 1.73
N GLN A 74 -38.47 -5.57 1.66
CA GLN A 74 -37.68 -6.05 2.79
C GLN A 74 -36.23 -5.52 2.76
N TRP A 75 -35.68 -5.41 3.97
CA TRP A 75 -34.25 -5.17 4.14
C TRP A 75 -33.46 -6.48 4.02
N ARG A 76 -32.32 -6.42 3.34
CA ARG A 76 -31.35 -7.54 3.26
C ARG A 76 -29.95 -7.01 3.48
N GLU A 77 -29.14 -7.73 4.25
CA GLU A 77 -27.71 -7.47 4.31
C GLU A 77 -27.06 -8.08 3.08
N LEU A 78 -26.33 -7.26 2.31
CA LEU A 78 -25.65 -7.69 1.10
C LEU A 78 -24.36 -8.42 1.49
N ALA A 79 -24.17 -9.62 0.92
CA ALA A 79 -22.95 -10.37 1.11
C ALA A 79 -21.78 -9.65 0.40
N ASN A 80 -20.68 -9.43 1.13
CA ASN A 80 -19.41 -8.93 0.65
C ASN A 80 -19.45 -7.53 -0.01
N SER A 81 -19.32 -6.50 0.80
CA SER A 81 -19.10 -5.13 0.32
C SER A 81 -17.70 -4.91 -0.28
N GLY A 82 -16.79 -5.88 -0.20
CA GLY A 82 -15.39 -5.74 -0.64
C GLY A 82 -14.50 -5.02 0.36
N THR A 83 -14.99 -4.67 1.56
CA THR A 83 -14.20 -4.02 2.61
C THR A 83 -14.56 -4.53 4.00
N GLY A 84 -13.56 -4.54 4.90
CA GLY A 84 -13.77 -4.70 6.36
C GLY A 84 -13.86 -3.38 7.10
N GLN A 85 -13.73 -2.24 6.41
CA GLN A 85 -13.72 -0.91 7.03
C GLN A 85 -15.12 -0.45 7.45
N ASN A 86 -15.17 0.43 8.45
CA ASN A 86 -16.44 1.03 8.87
C ASN A 86 -16.92 2.03 7.82
N LEU A 87 -18.07 1.77 7.22
CA LEU A 87 -18.73 2.67 6.29
C LEU A 87 -19.57 3.70 7.06
N ARG A 88 -19.47 4.97 6.71
CA ARG A 88 -20.08 6.10 7.43
C ARG A 88 -21.13 6.84 6.63
N GLY A 89 -20.97 6.91 5.33
CA GLY A 89 -21.87 7.62 4.43
C GLY A 89 -22.27 6.80 3.23
N VAL A 90 -23.43 7.08 2.70
CA VAL A 90 -23.94 6.52 1.45
C VAL A 90 -24.66 7.62 0.67
N TRP A 91 -24.48 7.68 -0.65
CA TRP A 91 -25.07 8.67 -1.54
C TRP A 91 -25.22 8.12 -2.97
N ASP A 92 -25.90 8.85 -3.84
CA ASP A 92 -26.04 8.55 -5.26
C ASP A 92 -24.66 8.59 -5.97
N ASP A 93 -24.34 7.58 -6.80
CA ASP A 93 -23.14 7.58 -7.63
C ASP A 93 -23.32 8.33 -8.98
N GLY A 94 -24.54 8.85 -9.24
CA GLY A 94 -24.91 9.53 -10.48
C GLY A 94 -25.07 8.61 -11.70
N ALA A 95 -24.80 7.30 -11.53
CA ALA A 95 -24.84 6.29 -12.62
C ALA A 95 -25.89 5.21 -12.38
N GLY A 96 -26.77 5.39 -11.42
CA GLY A 96 -27.83 4.45 -11.09
C GLY A 96 -27.45 3.46 -9.97
N GLY A 97 -26.33 3.66 -9.28
CA GLY A 97 -25.88 2.94 -8.10
C GLY A 97 -25.78 3.83 -6.86
N ALA A 98 -24.98 3.41 -5.90
CA ALA A 98 -24.63 4.20 -4.72
C ALA A 98 -23.10 4.29 -4.52
N ALA A 99 -22.66 5.43 -3.99
CA ALA A 99 -21.30 5.63 -3.49
C ALA A 99 -21.33 5.51 -1.96
N LEU A 100 -20.44 4.69 -1.40
CA LEU A 100 -20.28 4.46 0.02
C LEU A 100 -18.94 5.02 0.46
N ALA A 101 -18.91 5.77 1.56
CA ALA A 101 -17.67 6.32 2.12
C ALA A 101 -17.44 5.81 3.54
N GLY A 102 -16.21 5.54 3.89
CA GLY A 102 -15.83 4.99 5.19
C GLY A 102 -14.46 5.46 5.70
N TRP A 103 -13.99 4.75 6.72
CA TRP A 103 -12.68 4.99 7.30
C TRP A 103 -11.56 4.60 6.34
N ASP A 104 -10.34 5.08 6.63
CA ASP A 104 -9.12 4.85 5.86
C ASP A 104 -9.24 5.19 4.37
N GLY A 105 -10.04 6.23 4.05
CA GLY A 105 -10.24 6.67 2.67
C GLY A 105 -11.05 5.69 1.82
N THR A 106 -11.74 4.73 2.45
CA THR A 106 -12.58 3.77 1.72
C THR A 106 -13.70 4.48 0.99
N VAL A 107 -13.78 4.34 -0.32
CA VAL A 107 -14.92 4.67 -1.16
C VAL A 107 -15.28 3.45 -2.00
N LEU A 108 -16.53 3.05 -1.99
CA LEU A 108 -17.05 1.98 -2.83
C LEU A 108 -18.10 2.56 -3.76
N ARG A 109 -18.20 2.02 -4.98
CA ARG A 109 -19.30 2.29 -5.91
C ARG A 109 -19.92 0.99 -6.38
N GLY A 110 -21.22 1.00 -6.55
CA GLY A 110 -21.95 -0.16 -7.03
C GLY A 110 -23.43 -0.14 -6.67
N SER A 111 -24.04 -1.29 -6.77
CA SER A 111 -25.45 -1.50 -6.40
C SER A 111 -25.67 -2.92 -5.90
N ALA A 112 -26.85 -3.19 -5.36
CA ALA A 112 -27.28 -4.53 -4.98
C ALA A 112 -27.25 -5.51 -6.16
N ALA A 113 -27.43 -5.02 -7.39
CA ALA A 113 -27.46 -5.84 -8.61
C ALA A 113 -26.06 -6.08 -9.20
N THR A 114 -25.17 -5.10 -9.13
CA THR A 114 -23.84 -5.15 -9.78
C THR A 114 -22.72 -5.56 -8.82
N GLY A 115 -23.00 -5.62 -7.51
CA GLY A 115 -21.97 -5.70 -6.47
C GLY A 115 -21.24 -4.38 -6.27
N TRP A 116 -20.22 -4.40 -5.39
CA TRP A 116 -19.46 -3.23 -4.99
C TRP A 116 -18.03 -3.33 -5.52
N ARG A 117 -17.53 -2.23 -6.07
CA ARG A 117 -16.10 -2.06 -6.40
C ARG A 117 -15.52 -0.96 -5.54
N THR A 118 -14.29 -1.14 -5.12
CA THR A 118 -13.56 -0.11 -4.39
C THR A 118 -13.14 1.01 -5.35
N ASP A 119 -13.61 2.22 -5.05
CA ASP A 119 -13.14 3.44 -5.70
C ASP A 119 -12.02 3.99 -4.81
N ILE A 120 -10.78 3.56 -5.07
CA ILE A 120 -9.66 3.90 -4.20
C ILE A 120 -9.29 5.36 -4.42
N THR A 121 -9.76 6.23 -3.54
CA THR A 121 -9.46 7.66 -3.61
C THR A 121 -8.17 8.05 -2.90
N SER A 122 -7.66 7.23 -1.99
CA SER A 122 -6.43 7.53 -1.25
C SER A 122 -5.79 6.29 -0.60
N PRO A 123 -5.29 5.31 -1.37
CA PRO A 123 -4.54 4.20 -0.77
C PRO A 123 -3.25 4.74 -0.14
N VAL A 124 -2.84 4.10 0.95
CA VAL A 124 -1.46 4.25 1.43
C VAL A 124 -0.55 3.65 0.36
N LEU A 125 0.26 4.49 -0.29
CA LEU A 125 1.25 4.01 -1.24
C LEU A 125 2.49 3.51 -0.48
N MET A 126 2.89 2.28 -0.78
CA MET A 126 3.93 1.55 -0.06
C MET A 126 5.24 1.46 -0.85
N SER A 127 5.18 1.53 -2.16
CA SER A 127 6.36 1.46 -3.03
C SER A 127 6.12 2.19 -4.34
N VAL A 128 7.20 2.68 -4.95
CA VAL A 128 7.22 3.31 -6.28
C VAL A 128 8.46 2.89 -7.03
N TRP A 129 8.30 2.64 -8.33
CA TRP A 129 9.39 2.29 -9.24
C TRP A 129 9.08 2.70 -10.68
N GLY A 130 10.13 2.84 -11.51
CA GLY A 130 9.98 3.06 -12.95
C GLY A 130 11.21 2.62 -13.74
N PRO A 131 11.05 2.23 -15.03
CA PRO A 131 12.13 1.76 -15.90
C PRO A 131 13.04 2.88 -16.42
N GLY A 132 12.73 4.15 -16.16
CA GLY A 132 13.52 5.30 -16.60
C GLY A 132 13.07 5.91 -17.94
N ASP A 133 11.99 5.45 -18.53
CA ASP A 133 11.38 5.94 -19.77
C ASP A 133 10.26 6.99 -19.52
N GLY A 134 10.08 7.41 -18.28
CA GLY A 134 9.01 8.31 -17.85
C GLY A 134 7.74 7.59 -17.37
N THR A 135 7.70 6.26 -17.48
CA THR A 135 6.66 5.44 -16.88
C THR A 135 6.95 5.19 -15.41
N LEU A 136 5.94 5.24 -14.56
CA LEU A 136 6.03 4.97 -13.13
C LEU A 136 4.93 4.03 -12.69
N TYR A 137 5.24 3.17 -11.74
CA TYR A 137 4.31 2.28 -11.05
C TYR A 137 4.35 2.56 -9.55
N ALA A 138 3.19 2.66 -8.92
CA ALA A 138 3.09 2.76 -7.46
C ALA A 138 2.06 1.76 -6.95
N VAL A 139 2.35 1.11 -5.83
CA VAL A 139 1.49 0.07 -5.26
C VAL A 139 1.20 0.33 -3.79
N GLY A 140 0.08 -0.21 -3.30
CA GLY A 140 -0.28 0.05 -1.92
C GLY A 140 -1.49 -0.71 -1.39
N GLY A 141 -2.16 -0.08 -0.44
CA GLY A 141 -3.32 -0.62 0.26
C GLY A 141 -4.43 -1.04 -0.70
N GLY A 142 -5.18 -2.07 -0.31
CA GLY A 142 -6.26 -2.63 -1.12
C GLY A 142 -5.82 -3.31 -2.42
N GLY A 143 -4.53 -3.62 -2.59
CA GLY A 143 -4.02 -4.19 -3.84
C GLY A 143 -3.94 -3.19 -5.00
N ALA A 144 -3.97 -1.89 -4.69
CA ALA A 144 -3.93 -0.85 -5.71
C ALA A 144 -2.60 -0.84 -6.47
N VAL A 145 -2.70 -0.76 -7.78
CA VAL A 145 -1.58 -0.49 -8.69
C VAL A 145 -1.90 0.79 -9.44
N PHE A 146 -1.04 1.80 -9.33
CA PHE A 146 -1.12 3.03 -10.08
C PHE A 146 -0.05 3.07 -11.15
N GLU A 147 -0.40 3.58 -12.31
CA GLU A 147 0.50 3.82 -13.43
C GLU A 147 0.52 5.29 -13.80
N ARG A 148 1.68 5.78 -14.24
CA ARG A 148 1.84 7.10 -14.81
C ARG A 148 2.74 7.01 -16.03
N SER A 149 2.26 7.51 -17.17
CA SER A 149 3.01 7.56 -18.41
C SER A 149 3.34 9.01 -18.80
N GLY A 150 4.61 9.32 -18.92
CA GLY A 150 5.10 10.63 -19.36
C GLY A 150 4.57 11.83 -18.55
N ALA A 151 3.94 12.78 -19.23
CA ALA A 151 3.37 13.99 -18.62
C ALA A 151 1.95 13.81 -18.07
N GLN A 152 1.33 12.64 -18.29
CA GLN A 152 0.00 12.34 -17.79
C GLN A 152 0.01 12.17 -16.27
N GLY A 153 -1.14 12.34 -15.64
CA GLY A 153 -1.32 12.07 -14.21
C GLY A 153 -1.27 10.58 -13.87
N TRP A 154 -1.34 10.28 -12.58
CA TRP A 154 -1.48 8.91 -12.10
C TRP A 154 -2.87 8.37 -12.41
N THR A 155 -2.94 7.16 -12.95
CA THR A 155 -4.17 6.42 -13.21
C THR A 155 -4.14 5.07 -12.48
N LEU A 156 -5.29 4.62 -12.00
CA LEU A 156 -5.42 3.28 -11.43
C LEU A 156 -5.35 2.26 -12.59
N ALA A 157 -4.41 1.33 -12.49
CA ALA A 157 -4.25 0.25 -13.47
C ALA A 157 -5.38 -0.78 -13.34
N ASP A 158 -5.74 -1.40 -14.46
CA ASP A 158 -6.60 -2.58 -14.48
C ASP A 158 -5.78 -3.82 -14.06
N ALA A 159 -5.68 -4.01 -12.75
CA ALA A 159 -4.97 -5.13 -12.14
C ALA A 159 -5.95 -6.08 -11.45
N PRO A 160 -5.68 -7.41 -11.43
CA PRO A 160 -6.50 -8.36 -10.70
C PRO A 160 -6.62 -7.97 -9.24
N PRO A 161 -7.76 -8.24 -8.58
CA PRO A 161 -7.91 -8.02 -7.14
C PRO A 161 -6.79 -8.74 -6.38
N ALA A 162 -6.06 -7.99 -5.58
CA ALA A 162 -4.96 -8.51 -4.77
C ALA A 162 -5.11 -8.08 -3.31
N GLN A 163 -4.39 -8.76 -2.42
CA GLN A 163 -4.16 -8.29 -1.06
C GLN A 163 -3.28 -7.02 -1.10
N PRO A 164 -3.17 -6.26 0.02
CA PRO A 164 -2.29 -5.11 0.07
C PRO A 164 -0.91 -5.40 -0.51
N LEU A 165 -0.42 -4.52 -1.39
CA LEU A 165 0.88 -4.63 -2.06
C LEU A 165 1.90 -3.72 -1.37
N TYR A 166 3.13 -4.21 -1.19
CA TYR A 166 4.17 -3.52 -0.42
C TYR A 166 5.43 -3.19 -1.22
N GLY A 167 5.71 -3.91 -2.28
CA GLY A 167 6.88 -3.71 -3.12
C GLY A 167 6.54 -3.74 -4.59
N VAL A 168 7.15 -2.88 -5.38
CA VAL A 168 7.12 -2.89 -6.85
C VAL A 168 8.50 -2.65 -7.42
N HIS A 169 8.91 -3.46 -8.39
CA HIS A 169 10.15 -3.32 -9.14
C HIS A 169 10.09 -4.14 -10.44
N GLY A 170 10.83 -3.74 -11.44
CA GLY A 170 10.87 -4.45 -12.71
C GLY A 170 12.26 -4.54 -13.32
N ALA A 171 12.41 -5.43 -14.28
CA ALA A 171 13.60 -5.55 -15.12
C ALA A 171 13.49 -4.71 -16.39
N SER A 172 12.28 -4.39 -16.82
CA SER A 172 11.98 -3.62 -18.03
C SER A 172 10.55 -3.06 -17.97
N PRO A 173 10.14 -2.18 -18.90
CA PRO A 173 8.75 -1.71 -19.01
C PRO A 173 7.73 -2.82 -19.24
N THR A 174 8.16 -3.99 -19.73
CA THR A 174 7.29 -5.15 -20.03
C THR A 174 7.47 -6.29 -19.02
N GLN A 175 8.20 -6.06 -17.93
CA GLN A 175 8.37 -7.06 -16.88
C GLN A 175 8.51 -6.38 -15.53
N VAL A 176 7.35 -6.10 -14.92
CA VAL A 176 7.25 -5.47 -13.60
C VAL A 176 6.57 -6.43 -12.64
N TYR A 177 7.00 -6.46 -11.39
CA TYR A 177 6.45 -7.28 -10.32
C TYR A 177 5.95 -6.41 -9.20
N ALA A 178 4.78 -6.77 -8.65
CA ALA A 178 4.25 -6.20 -7.42
C ALA A 178 4.01 -7.34 -6.41
N VAL A 179 4.41 -7.15 -5.15
CA VAL A 179 4.35 -8.19 -4.12
C VAL A 179 3.66 -7.70 -2.86
N GLY A 180 3.03 -8.62 -2.13
CA GLY A 180 2.17 -8.24 -1.02
C GLY A 180 1.85 -9.31 0.00
N ASP A 181 0.76 -9.09 0.74
CA ASP A 181 0.24 -9.99 1.76
C ASP A 181 -0.08 -11.38 1.21
N THR A 182 -0.02 -12.38 2.10
CA THR A 182 -0.42 -13.77 1.83
C THR A 182 0.29 -14.40 0.63
N GLY A 183 1.52 -13.94 0.33
CA GLY A 183 2.31 -14.42 -0.78
C GLY A 183 1.88 -13.87 -2.15
N ALA A 184 1.13 -12.77 -2.18
CA ALA A 184 0.68 -12.17 -3.44
C ALA A 184 1.86 -11.74 -4.32
N ILE A 185 1.82 -12.16 -5.58
CA ILE A 185 2.70 -11.69 -6.65
C ILE A 185 1.84 -11.36 -7.86
N LEU A 186 1.95 -10.14 -8.35
CA LEU A 186 1.42 -9.72 -9.65
C LEU A 186 2.58 -9.45 -10.60
N ARG A 187 2.46 -9.90 -11.85
CA ARG A 187 3.40 -9.60 -12.93
C ARG A 187 2.71 -8.82 -14.05
N TYR A 188 3.34 -7.75 -14.48
CA TYR A 188 3.00 -6.99 -15.69
C TYR A 188 3.84 -7.45 -16.86
N ASP A 189 3.20 -7.75 -18.00
CA ASP A 189 3.85 -8.23 -19.23
C ASP A 189 4.01 -7.15 -20.32
N GLY A 190 3.70 -5.89 -19.97
CA GLY A 190 3.66 -4.75 -20.90
C GLY A 190 2.26 -4.44 -21.41
N SER A 191 1.29 -5.32 -21.16
CA SER A 191 -0.11 -5.14 -21.57
C SER A 191 -1.10 -5.29 -20.42
N ARG A 192 -0.83 -6.21 -19.47
CA ARG A 192 -1.74 -6.52 -18.35
C ARG A 192 -0.99 -7.03 -17.13
N TRP A 193 -1.62 -6.88 -15.98
CA TRP A 193 -1.20 -7.50 -14.73
C TRP A 193 -1.83 -8.89 -14.59
N THR A 194 -1.03 -9.88 -14.20
CA THR A 194 -1.45 -11.27 -13.97
C THR A 194 -0.91 -11.79 -12.64
N PRO A 195 -1.69 -12.59 -11.88
CA PRO A 195 -1.18 -13.18 -10.64
C PRO A 195 -0.23 -14.36 -10.94
N GLU A 196 0.82 -14.49 -10.14
CA GLU A 196 1.73 -15.63 -10.12
C GLU A 196 1.70 -16.34 -8.77
N ALA A 197 1.80 -17.67 -8.76
CA ALA A 197 1.83 -18.47 -7.53
C ALA A 197 3.21 -18.40 -6.87
N SER A 198 3.30 -17.81 -5.69
CA SER A 198 4.55 -17.71 -4.92
C SER A 198 4.98 -19.02 -4.23
N GLY A 199 4.03 -19.92 -3.98
CA GLY A 199 4.23 -21.12 -3.17
C GLY A 199 4.32 -20.88 -1.66
N VAL A 200 4.10 -19.66 -1.19
CA VAL A 200 4.14 -19.27 0.24
C VAL A 200 2.89 -18.49 0.65
N ASN A 201 2.57 -18.54 1.96
CA ASN A 201 1.44 -17.79 2.54
C ASN A 201 1.94 -16.90 3.68
N VAL A 202 2.85 -15.99 3.35
CA VAL A 202 3.41 -14.98 4.26
C VAL A 202 3.50 -13.65 3.53
N LEU A 203 3.67 -12.56 4.27
CA LEU A 203 3.85 -11.24 3.67
C LEU A 203 5.17 -11.19 2.89
N LEU A 204 5.07 -10.87 1.60
CA LEU A 204 6.18 -10.53 0.73
C LEU A 204 6.35 -9.01 0.73
N ARG A 205 7.55 -8.53 1.13
CA ARG A 205 7.74 -7.10 1.47
C ARG A 205 8.42 -6.29 0.38
N SER A 206 9.35 -6.90 -0.33
CA SER A 206 10.15 -6.21 -1.35
C SER A 206 10.50 -7.16 -2.48
N VAL A 207 10.55 -6.64 -3.69
CA VAL A 207 11.00 -7.31 -4.91
C VAL A 207 12.09 -6.49 -5.56
N TRP A 208 13.09 -7.16 -6.13
CA TRP A 208 14.15 -6.57 -6.95
C TRP A 208 14.45 -7.47 -8.14
N ALA A 209 14.51 -6.88 -9.34
CA ALA A 209 14.86 -7.56 -10.57
C ALA A 209 16.15 -6.97 -11.12
N ALA A 210 17.18 -7.80 -11.28
CA ALA A 210 18.44 -7.42 -11.89
C ALA A 210 18.30 -7.33 -13.42
N ASP A 211 17.63 -8.32 -13.97
CA ASP A 211 17.31 -8.51 -15.38
C ASP A 211 16.09 -9.44 -15.50
N PRO A 212 15.59 -9.71 -16.72
CA PRO A 212 14.42 -10.57 -16.92
C PRO A 212 14.52 -11.99 -16.33
N SER A 213 15.74 -12.49 -16.08
CA SER A 213 16.00 -13.86 -15.63
C SER A 213 16.41 -13.95 -14.15
N HIS A 214 16.54 -12.82 -13.47
CA HIS A 214 17.02 -12.77 -12.09
C HIS A 214 16.16 -11.83 -11.25
N VAL A 215 15.10 -12.39 -10.67
CA VAL A 215 14.17 -11.66 -9.81
C VAL A 215 14.21 -12.25 -8.40
N PHE A 216 14.33 -11.40 -7.40
CA PHE A 216 14.38 -11.76 -5.98
C PHE A 216 13.24 -11.08 -5.22
N ILE A 217 12.62 -11.83 -4.32
CA ILE A 217 11.59 -11.34 -3.41
C ILE A 217 11.99 -11.72 -1.99
N VAL A 218 11.76 -10.83 -1.04
CA VAL A 218 11.98 -11.08 0.38
C VAL A 218 10.75 -10.73 1.22
N GLY A 219 10.62 -11.38 2.39
CA GLY A 219 9.46 -11.19 3.23
C GLY A 219 9.61 -11.73 4.64
N GLU A 220 8.47 -11.96 5.28
CA GLU A 220 8.39 -12.50 6.64
C GLU A 220 9.04 -13.88 6.75
N ARG A 221 9.41 -14.23 7.99
CA ARG A 221 10.00 -15.54 8.37
C ARG A 221 11.25 -15.89 7.57
N GLY A 222 12.00 -14.86 7.15
CA GLY A 222 13.23 -15.04 6.39
C GLY A 222 13.01 -15.57 4.96
N VAL A 223 11.78 -15.47 4.43
CA VAL A 223 11.49 -15.94 3.07
C VAL A 223 12.30 -15.15 2.06
N ILE A 224 12.99 -15.88 1.20
CA ILE A 224 13.60 -15.38 -0.03
C ILE A 224 13.11 -16.25 -1.18
N LEU A 225 12.51 -15.64 -2.19
CA LEU A 225 12.11 -16.31 -3.43
C LEU A 225 12.96 -15.80 -4.58
N ARG A 226 13.30 -16.69 -5.52
CA ARG A 226 13.99 -16.36 -6.77
C ARG A 226 13.21 -16.90 -7.96
N SER A 227 13.15 -16.10 -9.03
CA SER A 227 12.57 -16.52 -10.31
C SER A 227 13.54 -16.24 -11.45
N ALA A 228 13.48 -17.10 -12.48
CA ALA A 228 14.11 -16.86 -13.78
C ALA A 228 13.19 -16.07 -14.74
N GLY A 229 12.14 -15.42 -14.23
CA GLY A 229 11.21 -14.62 -15.03
C GLY A 229 10.21 -15.42 -15.85
N ASN A 230 10.09 -16.70 -15.59
CA ASN A 230 9.26 -17.68 -16.31
C ASN A 230 7.94 -18.03 -15.60
N GLY A 231 7.54 -17.24 -14.58
CA GLY A 231 6.34 -17.47 -13.78
C GLY A 231 6.49 -18.52 -12.68
N THR A 232 7.70 -19.06 -12.48
CA THR A 232 8.00 -20.01 -11.37
C THR A 232 8.91 -19.36 -10.34
N TRP A 233 8.66 -19.67 -9.06
CA TRP A 233 9.39 -19.13 -7.92
C TRP A 233 10.01 -20.28 -7.10
N SER A 234 11.27 -20.15 -6.76
CA SER A 234 12.00 -21.11 -5.92
C SER A 234 12.44 -20.46 -4.62
N ALA A 235 12.18 -21.15 -3.50
CA ALA A 235 12.64 -20.71 -2.20
C ALA A 235 14.16 -20.87 -2.07
N GLN A 236 14.81 -19.83 -1.52
CA GLN A 236 16.25 -19.80 -1.22
C GLN A 236 16.46 -19.89 0.31
N ALA A 237 17.47 -20.61 0.74
CA ALA A 237 17.84 -20.69 2.15
C ALA A 237 18.46 -19.36 2.62
N SER A 238 17.77 -18.63 3.46
CA SER A 238 18.25 -17.36 4.04
C SER A 238 19.10 -17.55 5.30
N GLY A 239 18.99 -18.72 5.96
CA GLY A 239 19.63 -19.02 7.25
C GLY A 239 19.01 -18.26 8.44
N THR A 240 17.83 -17.65 8.30
CA THR A 240 17.17 -16.85 9.33
C THR A 240 15.65 -16.98 9.30
N ASN A 241 15.01 -16.66 10.43
CA ASN A 241 13.55 -16.45 10.53
C ASN A 241 13.20 -14.95 10.70
N ALA A 242 14.18 -14.05 10.64
CA ALA A 242 13.93 -12.60 10.76
C ALA A 242 13.09 -12.10 9.59
N PHE A 243 12.28 -11.06 9.81
CA PHE A 243 11.57 -10.41 8.73
C PHE A 243 12.55 -9.62 7.86
N LEU A 244 12.67 -9.99 6.58
CA LEU A 244 13.44 -9.29 5.57
C LEU A 244 12.58 -8.17 4.97
N ARG A 245 13.05 -6.93 5.07
CA ARG A 245 12.28 -5.72 4.77
C ARG A 245 12.51 -5.17 3.37
N HIS A 246 13.74 -5.29 2.88
CA HIS A 246 14.11 -4.78 1.56
C HIS A 246 15.18 -5.66 0.91
N VAL A 247 15.09 -5.80 -0.42
CA VAL A 247 16.08 -6.47 -1.27
C VAL A 247 16.52 -5.54 -2.39
N TRP A 248 17.83 -5.52 -2.63
CA TRP A 248 18.46 -4.73 -3.67
C TRP A 248 19.81 -5.37 -4.06
N GLY A 249 20.29 -5.14 -5.28
CA GLY A 249 21.57 -5.70 -5.70
C GLY A 249 22.31 -4.86 -6.73
N LEU A 250 23.59 -5.16 -6.84
CA LEU A 250 24.50 -4.61 -7.86
C LEU A 250 24.47 -5.41 -9.16
N SER A 251 24.22 -6.71 -9.05
CA SER A 251 24.18 -7.65 -10.16
C SER A 251 23.37 -8.89 -9.78
N PRO A 252 23.05 -9.78 -10.74
CA PRO A 252 22.37 -11.04 -10.44
C PRO A 252 23.08 -11.93 -9.41
N THR A 253 24.38 -11.72 -9.18
CA THR A 253 25.23 -12.51 -8.28
C THR A 253 25.74 -11.71 -7.07
N ASP A 254 25.31 -10.46 -6.91
CA ASP A 254 25.67 -9.62 -5.76
C ASP A 254 24.43 -8.86 -5.27
N VAL A 255 23.63 -9.55 -4.44
CA VAL A 255 22.33 -9.08 -3.96
C VAL A 255 22.35 -8.99 -2.44
N TYR A 256 21.67 -8.00 -1.89
CA TYR A 256 21.62 -7.72 -0.46
C TYR A 256 20.17 -7.69 0.01
N ALA A 257 19.92 -8.24 1.21
CA ALA A 257 18.64 -8.12 1.89
C ALA A 257 18.86 -7.60 3.30
N VAL A 258 18.00 -6.67 3.73
CA VAL A 258 18.05 -6.08 5.07
C VAL A 258 16.75 -6.35 5.82
N GLY A 259 16.81 -6.35 7.16
CA GLY A 259 15.66 -6.67 7.97
C GLY A 259 15.76 -6.35 9.44
N ASP A 260 14.98 -7.08 10.22
CA ASP A 260 14.88 -6.90 11.67
C ASP A 260 16.23 -7.16 12.38
N SER A 261 16.42 -6.51 13.52
CA SER A 261 17.59 -6.67 14.38
C SER A 261 18.94 -6.31 13.73
N GLY A 262 18.94 -5.38 12.78
CA GLY A 262 20.14 -4.94 12.07
C GLY A 262 20.68 -5.96 11.06
N LEU A 263 19.87 -6.93 10.71
CA LEU A 263 20.27 -8.01 9.79
C LEU A 263 20.58 -7.46 8.40
N VAL A 264 21.73 -7.88 7.86
CA VAL A 264 22.10 -7.75 6.44
C VAL A 264 22.53 -9.12 5.95
N LEU A 265 21.90 -9.58 4.87
CA LEU A 265 22.30 -10.78 4.11
C LEU A 265 22.90 -10.36 2.79
N ARG A 266 23.90 -11.12 2.30
CA ARG A 266 24.48 -10.98 0.96
C ARG A 266 24.37 -12.30 0.21
N TYR A 267 23.94 -12.23 -1.05
CA TYR A 267 23.97 -13.31 -2.02
C TYR A 267 25.19 -13.18 -2.91
N ASN A 268 25.97 -14.24 -3.04
CA ASN A 268 27.20 -14.29 -3.82
C ASN A 268 27.08 -14.98 -5.19
N GLY A 269 25.84 -15.18 -5.64
CA GLY A 269 25.53 -15.92 -6.87
C GLY A 269 25.11 -17.37 -6.61
N THR A 270 25.42 -17.91 -5.42
CA THR A 270 25.08 -19.31 -5.02
C THR A 270 24.36 -19.40 -3.69
N THR A 271 24.80 -18.66 -2.68
CA THR A 271 24.26 -18.74 -1.31
C THR A 271 24.09 -17.36 -0.69
N TRP A 272 23.14 -17.26 0.25
CA TRP A 272 22.97 -16.13 1.12
C TRP A 272 23.79 -16.32 2.40
N SER A 273 24.46 -15.26 2.86
CA SER A 273 25.24 -15.25 4.10
C SER A 273 25.04 -13.96 4.87
N GLY A 274 25.07 -14.04 6.21
CA GLY A 274 24.95 -12.87 7.09
C GLY A 274 26.21 -12.01 7.07
N MET A 275 26.03 -10.69 7.06
CA MET A 275 27.09 -9.69 7.21
C MET A 275 26.99 -9.02 8.59
N PRO A 276 28.09 -8.93 9.38
CA PRO A 276 28.08 -8.23 10.65
C PRO A 276 27.77 -6.73 10.48
N THR A 277 26.87 -6.19 11.31
CA THR A 277 26.55 -4.77 11.34
C THR A 277 26.75 -4.19 12.75
N PRO A 278 27.03 -2.87 12.89
CA PRO A 278 27.22 -2.22 14.19
C PRO A 278 25.90 -1.82 14.87
N THR A 279 24.76 -2.35 14.43
CA THR A 279 23.44 -1.99 14.97
C THR A 279 22.57 -3.21 15.23
N ARG A 280 21.58 -3.07 16.12
CA ARG A 280 20.43 -3.97 16.29
C ARG A 280 19.11 -3.33 15.88
N GLN A 281 19.16 -2.09 15.37
CA GLN A 281 17.97 -1.41 14.91
C GLN A 281 17.44 -2.06 13.62
N LEU A 282 16.14 -2.02 13.43
CA LEU A 282 15.50 -2.51 12.22
C LEU A 282 16.00 -1.72 11.00
N LEU A 283 16.50 -2.43 9.98
CA LEU A 283 16.88 -1.85 8.70
C LEU A 283 15.72 -1.98 7.71
N ARG A 284 15.38 -0.89 7.03
CA ARG A 284 14.19 -0.78 6.19
C ARG A 284 14.47 -0.59 4.71
N GLY A 285 15.57 0.06 4.38
CA GLY A 285 15.99 0.34 3.02
C GLY A 285 17.46 0.06 2.82
N ILE A 286 17.84 -0.40 1.63
CA ILE A 286 19.22 -0.59 1.20
C ILE A 286 19.36 -0.18 -0.26
N TRP A 287 20.44 0.50 -0.60
CA TRP A 287 20.79 0.93 -1.95
C TRP A 287 22.28 1.29 -2.03
N GLY A 288 22.86 1.23 -3.22
CA GLY A 288 24.24 1.63 -3.40
C GLY A 288 24.66 1.87 -4.85
N THR A 289 25.85 2.42 -5.03
CA THR A 289 26.43 2.73 -6.34
C THR A 289 27.47 1.70 -6.78
N GLY A 290 27.96 0.89 -5.87
CA GLY A 290 28.99 -0.12 -6.15
C GLY A 290 29.34 -0.93 -4.91
N ALA A 291 30.16 -1.96 -5.07
CA ALA A 291 30.53 -2.92 -4.03
C ALA A 291 31.24 -2.31 -2.79
N ARG A 292 31.65 -1.05 -2.85
CA ARG A 292 32.30 -0.31 -1.76
C ARG A 292 31.50 0.89 -1.29
N ASP A 293 30.26 1.02 -1.75
CA ASP A 293 29.43 2.18 -1.48
C ASP A 293 27.95 1.80 -1.46
N ILE A 294 27.56 1.13 -0.37
CA ILE A 294 26.17 0.70 -0.13
C ILE A 294 25.69 1.34 1.16
N PHE A 295 24.48 1.88 1.15
CA PHE A 295 23.83 2.50 2.29
C PHE A 295 22.65 1.65 2.75
N ALA A 296 22.49 1.51 4.07
CA ALA A 296 21.29 0.94 4.67
C ALA A 296 20.74 1.92 5.70
N VAL A 297 19.41 2.09 5.71
CA VAL A 297 18.71 3.02 6.61
C VAL A 297 17.63 2.30 7.39
N GLY A 298 17.28 2.85 8.57
CA GLY A 298 16.33 2.17 9.43
C GLY A 298 15.79 3.01 10.59
N ASP A 299 15.25 2.30 11.58
CA ASP A 299 14.67 2.89 12.78
C ASP A 299 15.71 3.67 13.60
N SER A 300 15.23 4.57 14.47
CA SER A 300 16.08 5.43 15.30
C SER A 300 17.11 6.22 14.48
N ALA A 301 16.72 6.70 13.31
CA ALA A 301 17.59 7.45 12.39
C ALA A 301 18.87 6.71 11.97
N THR A 302 18.84 5.37 11.99
CA THR A 302 19.99 4.54 11.65
C THR A 302 20.41 4.78 10.20
N ILE A 303 21.68 5.07 9.98
CA ILE A 303 22.34 5.12 8.69
C ILE A 303 23.62 4.30 8.76
N LEU A 304 23.72 3.28 7.91
CA LEU A 304 24.94 2.48 7.77
C LEU A 304 25.50 2.68 6.36
N ARG A 305 26.82 2.62 6.25
CA ARG A 305 27.54 2.55 4.96
C ARG A 305 28.47 1.35 4.94
N TYR A 306 28.52 0.64 3.80
CA TYR A 306 29.47 -0.43 3.53
C TYR A 306 30.60 0.06 2.62
N ASP A 307 31.85 -0.11 3.06
CA ASP A 307 33.06 0.36 2.38
C ASP A 307 33.72 -0.72 1.50
N GLY A 308 33.04 -1.87 1.35
CA GLY A 308 33.58 -3.05 0.67
C GLY A 308 34.22 -4.06 1.61
N VAL A 309 34.46 -3.70 2.87
CA VAL A 309 35.06 -4.56 3.90
C VAL A 309 34.08 -4.75 5.08
N ARG A 310 33.50 -3.65 5.58
CA ARG A 310 32.61 -3.68 6.75
C ARG A 310 31.51 -2.61 6.68
N TRP A 311 30.46 -2.85 7.44
CA TRP A 311 29.42 -1.86 7.71
C TRP A 311 29.87 -0.95 8.87
N TYR A 312 29.68 0.36 8.75
CA TYR A 312 29.89 1.33 9.83
C TYR A 312 28.71 2.30 9.90
N ALA A 313 28.46 2.81 11.12
CA ALA A 313 27.40 3.79 11.35
C ALA A 313 27.85 5.18 10.90
N MET A 314 26.93 5.93 10.29
CA MET A 314 27.10 7.33 9.92
C MET A 314 26.24 8.22 10.81
N PRO A 315 26.69 9.44 11.16
CA PRO A 315 25.87 10.42 11.85
C PRO A 315 24.64 10.79 11.03
N SER A 316 23.46 10.84 11.67
CA SER A 316 22.23 11.32 11.08
C SER A 316 21.92 12.76 11.52
N PRO A 317 21.49 13.66 10.62
CA PRO A 317 21.08 15.01 10.98
C PRO A 317 19.67 15.07 11.59
N VAL A 318 19.00 13.93 11.73
CA VAL A 318 17.62 13.80 12.24
C VAL A 318 17.54 12.71 13.28
N ASN A 319 16.41 12.65 14.02
CA ASN A 319 16.14 11.63 15.04
C ASN A 319 14.91 10.77 14.72
N LYS A 320 14.46 10.77 13.45
CA LYS A 320 13.28 10.06 12.96
C LYS A 320 13.67 8.79 12.21
N ALA A 321 12.80 7.79 12.19
CA ALA A 321 13.04 6.58 11.42
C ALA A 321 13.10 6.89 9.92
N LEU A 322 14.09 6.30 9.24
CA LEU A 322 14.28 6.37 7.81
C LEU A 322 13.73 5.09 7.16
N ARG A 323 12.99 5.23 6.07
CA ARG A 323 12.26 4.12 5.42
C ARG A 323 12.85 3.66 4.13
N SER A 324 13.36 4.60 3.35
CA SER A 324 13.88 4.31 2.01
C SER A 324 15.13 5.14 1.76
N VAL A 325 16.05 4.58 0.97
CA VAL A 325 17.29 5.24 0.51
C VAL A 325 17.45 4.97 -0.97
N TRP A 326 17.85 5.98 -1.71
CA TRP A 326 18.14 5.94 -3.14
C TRP A 326 19.06 7.09 -3.54
N GLY A 327 19.82 6.94 -4.62
CA GLY A 327 20.70 8.00 -5.08
C GLY A 327 21.06 7.90 -6.55
N THR A 328 21.79 8.89 -7.04
CA THR A 328 22.29 8.94 -8.42
C THR A 328 23.79 8.66 -8.51
N GLY A 329 24.46 8.70 -7.36
CA GLY A 329 25.90 8.51 -7.28
C GLY A 329 26.38 8.53 -5.82
N PRO A 330 27.68 8.28 -5.59
CA PRO A 330 28.24 8.16 -4.24
C PRO A 330 28.22 9.47 -3.43
N THR A 331 27.99 10.60 -4.07
CA THR A 331 27.93 11.94 -3.46
C THR A 331 26.54 12.57 -3.57
N ASP A 332 25.54 11.80 -3.97
CA ASP A 332 24.17 12.30 -4.15
C ASP A 332 23.17 11.19 -3.81
N VAL A 333 23.02 10.95 -2.50
CA VAL A 333 22.13 9.93 -1.93
C VAL A 333 21.08 10.59 -1.09
N TYR A 334 19.84 10.13 -1.20
CA TYR A 334 18.68 10.64 -0.46
C TYR A 334 18.08 9.55 0.41
N ALA A 335 17.61 9.92 1.59
CA ALA A 335 16.77 9.07 2.40
C ALA A 335 15.56 9.84 2.91
N LEU A 336 14.46 9.13 3.10
CA LEU A 336 13.21 9.71 3.58
C LEU A 336 12.55 8.81 4.63
N GLY A 337 11.60 9.37 5.39
CA GLY A 337 10.97 8.62 6.48
C GLY A 337 9.82 9.32 7.18
N GLU A 338 9.77 9.12 8.50
CA GLU A 338 8.73 9.63 9.39
C GLU A 338 8.64 11.16 9.36
N ASP A 339 7.43 11.69 9.62
CA ASP A 339 7.14 13.12 9.72
C ASP A 339 7.60 13.93 8.49
N GLY A 340 7.65 13.29 7.32
CA GLY A 340 8.06 13.93 6.07
C GLY A 340 9.56 14.19 5.96
N VAL A 341 10.38 13.61 6.83
CA VAL A 341 11.84 13.79 6.79
C VAL A 341 12.40 13.42 5.43
N ILE A 342 13.25 14.31 4.89
CA ILE A 342 14.09 14.08 3.71
C ILE A 342 15.50 14.52 4.09
N ILE A 343 16.48 13.65 3.88
CA ILE A 343 17.91 13.96 4.06
C ILE A 343 18.69 13.62 2.80
N ARG A 344 19.80 14.33 2.58
CA ARG A 344 20.69 14.14 1.44
C ARG A 344 22.13 13.96 1.91
N PHE A 345 22.86 13.02 1.33
CA PHE A 345 24.30 12.84 1.46
C PHE A 345 25.03 13.48 0.27
N ASP A 346 25.99 14.38 0.56
CA ASP A 346 26.75 15.14 -0.43
C ASP A 346 28.13 14.52 -0.74
N GLY A 347 28.37 13.32 -0.22
CA GLY A 347 29.69 12.64 -0.31
C GLY A 347 30.52 12.77 0.97
N THR A 348 30.16 13.71 1.85
CA THR A 348 30.88 13.99 3.11
C THR A 348 29.99 13.79 4.33
N SER A 349 28.79 14.37 4.30
CA SER A 349 27.86 14.35 5.42
C SER A 349 26.41 14.27 4.93
N TRP A 350 25.52 13.80 5.83
CA TRP A 350 24.09 13.85 5.65
C TRP A 350 23.54 15.19 6.12
N GLN A 351 22.67 15.80 5.34
CA GLN A 351 22.03 17.08 5.61
C GLN A 351 20.52 16.95 5.50
N ALA A 352 19.77 17.59 6.43
CA ALA A 352 18.31 17.65 6.34
C ALA A 352 17.89 18.65 5.26
N LEU A 353 16.91 18.24 4.43
CA LEU A 353 16.31 19.10 3.42
C LEU A 353 14.91 19.55 3.86
N PRO A 354 14.46 20.75 3.41
CA PRO A 354 13.07 21.17 3.58
C PRO A 354 12.13 20.18 2.90
N SER A 355 11.09 19.77 3.62
CA SER A 355 10.05 18.89 3.07
C SER A 355 8.74 19.65 2.91
N PRO A 356 8.01 19.47 1.80
CA PRO A 356 6.71 20.08 1.58
C PRO A 356 5.57 19.41 2.36
N THR A 357 5.88 18.40 3.16
CA THR A 357 4.91 17.63 3.93
C THR A 357 5.46 17.20 5.28
N THR A 358 4.57 17.05 6.26
CA THR A 358 4.84 16.37 7.54
C THR A 358 4.29 14.94 7.56
N ARG A 359 3.79 14.44 6.42
CA ARG A 359 3.24 13.10 6.30
C ARG A 359 4.36 12.08 6.22
N TYR A 360 4.07 10.89 6.72
CA TYR A 360 4.97 9.75 6.68
C TYR A 360 5.31 9.37 5.23
N LEU A 361 6.61 9.42 4.88
CA LEU A 361 7.12 8.99 3.59
C LEU A 361 7.65 7.56 3.70
N ILE A 362 7.33 6.70 2.73
CA ILE A 362 7.54 5.25 2.81
C ILE A 362 8.56 4.77 1.79
N ALA A 363 8.45 5.21 0.53
CA ALA A 363 9.33 4.77 -0.53
C ALA A 363 9.85 5.95 -1.36
N LEU A 364 11.09 5.82 -1.83
CA LEU A 364 11.79 6.77 -2.67
C LEU A 364 12.28 6.05 -3.93
N TRP A 365 12.08 6.68 -5.05
CA TRP A 365 12.67 6.29 -6.32
C TRP A 365 13.06 7.53 -7.13
N GLY A 366 14.13 7.42 -7.91
CA GLY A 366 14.54 8.51 -8.78
C GLY A 366 14.73 8.04 -10.22
N GLU A 367 14.37 8.91 -11.16
CA GLU A 367 14.47 8.65 -12.59
C GLU A 367 15.93 8.79 -13.04
N PRO A 368 16.58 7.70 -13.48
CA PRO A 368 17.98 7.75 -13.88
C PRO A 368 18.22 8.78 -15.01
N GLY A 369 19.21 9.64 -14.84
CA GLY A 369 19.59 10.65 -15.83
C GLY A 369 18.65 11.86 -15.96
N GLN A 370 17.46 11.86 -15.35
CA GLN A 370 16.48 12.93 -15.50
C GLN A 370 16.46 13.94 -14.33
N GLY A 371 17.23 13.69 -13.27
CA GLY A 371 17.28 14.57 -12.10
C GLY A 371 15.97 14.67 -11.32
N ARG A 372 15.03 13.74 -11.52
CA ARG A 372 13.73 13.71 -10.85
C ARG A 372 13.70 12.68 -9.75
N LEU A 373 13.08 13.05 -8.62
CA LEU A 373 12.88 12.18 -7.46
C LEU A 373 11.38 12.07 -7.18
N PHE A 374 10.93 10.88 -6.80
CA PHE A 374 9.55 10.61 -6.39
C PHE A 374 9.55 9.96 -5.02
N GLY A 375 8.82 10.56 -4.09
CA GLY A 375 8.57 10.02 -2.76
C GLY A 375 7.08 9.70 -2.61
N VAL A 376 6.75 8.53 -2.08
CA VAL A 376 5.36 8.15 -1.81
C VAL A 376 5.17 7.80 -0.35
N GLY A 377 3.94 7.96 0.15
CA GLY A 377 3.63 7.70 1.56
C GLY A 377 2.15 7.71 1.90
N LEU A 378 1.86 8.02 3.16
CA LEU A 378 0.50 8.02 3.70
C LEU A 378 -0.41 9.03 3.00
N LEU A 379 -1.72 8.72 2.98
CA LEU A 379 -2.79 9.55 2.41
C LEU A 379 -2.51 9.94 0.94
N THR A 380 -2.09 8.98 0.12
CA THR A 380 -1.74 9.15 -1.30
C THR A 380 -0.71 10.26 -1.53
N THR A 381 0.20 10.46 -0.58
CA THR A 381 1.27 11.44 -0.75
C THR A 381 2.18 10.99 -1.87
N ILE A 382 2.29 11.80 -2.92
CA ILE A 382 3.27 11.67 -4.00
C ILE A 382 4.02 13.00 -4.08
N LEU A 383 5.30 12.98 -3.76
CA LEU A 383 6.19 14.12 -3.92
C LEU A 383 6.98 13.97 -5.21
N ARG A 384 7.14 15.07 -5.93
CA ARG A 384 8.09 15.19 -7.03
C ARG A 384 9.09 16.28 -6.67
N GLY A 385 10.35 15.94 -6.68
CA GLY A 385 11.46 16.88 -6.53
C GLY A 385 12.27 16.96 -7.82
N GLU A 386 12.82 18.13 -8.12
CA GLU A 386 13.80 18.32 -9.16
C GLU A 386 15.15 18.66 -8.51
N ARG A 387 16.21 18.11 -9.07
CA ARG A 387 17.59 18.43 -8.61
C ARG A 387 17.90 19.87 -8.98
N ARG A 388 18.33 20.66 -8.02
CA ARG A 388 18.95 21.96 -8.24
C ARG A 388 20.46 21.85 -8.27
#